data_660343c5c48df8312006f28fa499ea11
#
_entry.id   660343c5c48df8312006f28fa499ea11
#
_cell.length_a   1.000
_cell.length_b   1.000
_cell.length_c   1.000
_cell.angle_alpha   90.00
_cell.angle_beta   90.00
_cell.angle_gamma   90.00
#
_symmetry.space_group_name_H-M   'P 1'
#
loop_
_entity.id
_entity.type
_entity.pdbx_description
1 polymer ?
#
loop_
_entity_poly.entity_id
_entity_poly.type
_entity_poly.pdbx_seq_one_letter_code
_entity_poly.pdbx_strand_id
1 'polypeptide(L)'
;MPLRNPSRRTVLVTASAAVAALAMPGGAFALTTDQARALIDKLVGEINAVIASGKSEGAMIKDFEKIFSRYADVNFIALSTLGPAGRGANKAVLGDYVTAFRGYLSRKYGKRFREFIGGTIEVTNAKPVKSYYEVSSVARLRGQAPFDVRWQVSDKSGRNLFFNLIIEGVNMLSAERTEIGAMLDKRGGDIAALARDLRSAG
;
A
#
# COMPACT_ATOMS: atom_id res chain seq x y z
N MET A 1 -47.51 24.00 79.29
CA MET A 1 -46.14 24.24 78.78
C MET A 1 -45.77 23.12 77.81
N PRO A 2 -45.55 23.41 76.55
CA PRO A 2 -45.41 22.38 75.57
C PRO A 2 -43.93 21.95 75.35
N LEU A 3 -43.70 20.66 75.28
CA LEU A 3 -42.44 20.03 75.00
C LEU A 3 -42.18 20.06 73.51
N ARG A 4 -41.07 20.66 73.08
CA ARG A 4 -40.60 20.71 71.66
C ARG A 4 -39.89 19.39 71.28
N ASN A 5 -40.40 18.80 70.24
CA ASN A 5 -39.81 17.62 69.60
C ASN A 5 -38.72 18.04 68.62
N PRO A 6 -37.49 17.48 68.66
CA PRO A 6 -36.50 17.77 67.63
C PRO A 6 -36.64 16.83 66.44
N SER A 7 -36.76 17.43 65.32
CA SER A 7 -36.83 16.82 63.98
C SER A 7 -35.54 16.04 63.66
N ARG A 8 -35.69 14.76 63.37
CA ARG A 8 -34.63 13.92 62.79
C ARG A 8 -34.46 14.21 61.33
N ARG A 9 -33.47 14.99 60.96
CA ARG A 9 -33.03 15.10 59.53
C ARG A 9 -32.07 13.95 59.25
N THR A 10 -32.59 12.95 58.57
CA THR A 10 -31.80 11.88 57.97
C THR A 10 -31.07 12.48 56.77
N VAL A 11 -29.76 12.59 56.86
CA VAL A 11 -28.88 12.96 55.75
C VAL A 11 -28.56 11.68 54.98
N LEU A 12 -29.20 11.52 53.83
CA LEU A 12 -28.82 10.50 52.82
C LEU A 12 -27.58 10.98 52.10
N VAL A 13 -26.44 10.41 52.42
CA VAL A 13 -25.20 10.57 51.66
C VAL A 13 -25.28 9.58 50.50
N THR A 14 -25.66 10.05 49.35
CA THR A 14 -25.55 9.30 48.09
C THR A 14 -24.09 9.36 47.63
N ALA A 15 -23.36 8.27 47.80
CA ALA A 15 -22.03 8.08 47.23
C ALA A 15 -22.19 7.83 45.74
N SER A 16 -22.00 8.87 44.92
CA SER A 16 -21.87 8.74 43.46
C SER A 16 -20.50 8.19 43.16
N ALA A 17 -20.43 6.88 42.85
CA ALA A 17 -19.24 6.27 42.29
C ALA A 17 -19.07 6.74 40.82
N ALA A 18 -18.24 7.75 40.60
CA ALA A 18 -17.81 8.13 39.28
C ALA A 18 -16.89 7.04 38.71
N VAL A 19 -17.40 6.19 37.85
CA VAL A 19 -16.59 5.29 37.04
C VAL A 19 -15.88 6.16 36.01
N ALA A 20 -14.63 6.55 36.32
CA ALA A 20 -13.72 7.11 35.36
C ALA A 20 -13.37 6.01 34.36
N ALA A 21 -14.08 5.94 33.23
CA ALA A 21 -13.67 5.18 32.06
C ALA A 21 -12.33 5.78 31.61
N LEU A 22 -11.23 5.13 31.93
CA LEU A 22 -9.93 5.36 31.32
C LEU A 22 -10.07 4.99 29.86
N ALA A 23 -10.43 5.96 29.02
CA ALA A 23 -10.24 5.89 27.59
C ALA A 23 -8.72 5.78 27.39
N MET A 24 -8.22 4.55 27.28
CA MET A 24 -6.87 4.33 26.73
C MET A 24 -6.89 4.94 25.34
N PRO A 25 -6.04 5.94 25.05
CA PRO A 25 -5.85 6.34 23.68
C PRO A 25 -5.34 5.10 22.98
N GLY A 26 -6.14 4.48 22.12
CA GLY A 26 -5.68 3.49 21.16
C GLY A 26 -4.57 4.17 20.41
N GLY A 27 -3.31 3.87 20.75
CA GLY A 27 -2.16 4.40 20.07
C GLY A 27 -2.32 4.04 18.61
N ALA A 28 -2.61 5.00 17.77
CA ALA A 28 -2.37 4.87 16.35
C ALA A 28 -0.87 4.58 16.27
N PHE A 29 -0.51 3.32 16.06
CA PHE A 29 0.88 2.93 15.82
C PHE A 29 1.27 3.59 14.50
N ALA A 30 1.82 4.79 14.58
CA ALA A 30 2.40 5.44 13.44
C ALA A 30 3.53 4.54 12.92
N LEU A 31 3.57 4.31 11.60
CA LEU A 31 4.63 3.58 10.95
C LEU A 31 6.00 4.11 11.41
N THR A 32 6.92 3.22 11.75
CA THR A 32 8.30 3.57 12.11
C THR A 32 9.27 3.23 10.97
N THR A 33 10.48 3.78 11.02
CA THR A 33 11.55 3.45 10.06
C THR A 33 11.84 1.95 10.04
N ASP A 34 11.93 1.32 11.20
CA ASP A 34 12.22 -0.11 11.32
C ASP A 34 11.08 -0.98 10.76
N GLN A 35 9.83 -0.57 10.99
CA GLN A 35 8.67 -1.26 10.42
C GLN A 35 8.61 -1.11 8.90
N ALA A 36 8.93 0.08 8.35
CA ALA A 36 9.01 0.29 6.91
C ALA A 36 10.13 -0.57 6.30
N ARG A 37 11.32 -0.61 6.93
CA ARG A 37 12.41 -1.47 6.52
C ARG A 37 12.02 -2.94 6.54
N ALA A 38 11.47 -3.43 7.66
CA ALA A 38 11.07 -4.83 7.83
C ALA A 38 9.99 -5.27 6.81
N LEU A 39 9.08 -4.34 6.41
CA LEU A 39 8.11 -4.59 5.35
C LEU A 39 8.81 -4.89 4.02
N ILE A 40 9.78 -4.05 3.65
CA ILE A 40 10.50 -4.19 2.37
C ILE A 40 11.49 -5.35 2.41
N ASP A 41 12.15 -5.63 3.54
CA ASP A 41 12.99 -6.82 3.71
C ASP A 41 12.19 -8.11 3.43
N LYS A 42 10.97 -8.22 3.98
CA LYS A 42 10.07 -9.37 3.72
C LYS A 42 9.64 -9.44 2.25
N LEU A 43 9.23 -8.30 1.68
CA LEU A 43 8.86 -8.21 0.27
C LEU A 43 10.00 -8.66 -0.63
N VAL A 44 11.20 -8.12 -0.43
CA VAL A 44 12.42 -8.44 -1.20
C VAL A 44 12.79 -9.91 -1.04
N GLY A 45 12.69 -10.46 0.18
CA GLY A 45 12.90 -11.89 0.44
C GLY A 45 11.95 -12.79 -0.37
N GLU A 46 10.65 -12.45 -0.42
CA GLU A 46 9.68 -13.18 -1.24
C GLU A 46 9.95 -13.03 -2.74
N ILE A 47 10.33 -11.83 -3.21
CA ILE A 47 10.72 -11.60 -4.61
C ILE A 47 11.92 -12.46 -4.98
N ASN A 48 12.99 -12.42 -4.18
CA ASN A 48 14.19 -13.22 -4.41
C ASN A 48 13.88 -14.73 -4.43
N ALA A 49 12.98 -15.19 -3.56
CA ALA A 49 12.53 -16.59 -3.54
C ALA A 49 11.79 -16.99 -4.84
N VAL A 50 10.95 -16.10 -5.39
CA VAL A 50 10.28 -16.35 -6.68
C VAL A 50 11.29 -16.36 -7.82
N ILE A 51 12.23 -15.41 -7.85
CA ILE A 51 13.31 -15.34 -8.86
C ILE A 51 14.15 -16.63 -8.86
N ALA A 52 14.46 -17.17 -7.69
CA ALA A 52 15.26 -18.37 -7.53
C ALA A 52 14.47 -19.68 -7.71
N SER A 53 13.15 -19.61 -7.85
CA SER A 53 12.26 -20.79 -7.79
C SER A 53 12.34 -21.74 -8.97
N GLY A 54 12.89 -21.31 -10.11
CA GLY A 54 12.91 -22.08 -11.35
C GLY A 54 11.52 -22.36 -11.97
N LYS A 55 10.47 -21.69 -11.48
CA LYS A 55 9.10 -21.85 -11.98
C LYS A 55 8.97 -21.31 -13.41
N SER A 56 7.90 -21.73 -14.10
CA SER A 56 7.52 -21.14 -15.38
C SER A 56 7.15 -19.67 -15.20
N GLU A 57 7.32 -18.85 -16.26
CA GLU A 57 7.00 -17.42 -16.26
C GLU A 57 5.57 -17.16 -15.77
N GLY A 58 4.58 -17.89 -16.29
CA GLY A 58 3.19 -17.71 -15.87
C GLY A 58 2.95 -18.02 -14.39
N ALA A 59 3.71 -18.96 -13.81
CA ALA A 59 3.65 -19.24 -12.37
C ALA A 59 4.32 -18.13 -11.56
N MET A 60 5.46 -17.62 -12.03
CA MET A 60 6.13 -16.47 -11.40
C MET A 60 5.25 -15.22 -11.43
N ILE A 61 4.61 -14.89 -12.56
CA ILE A 61 3.68 -13.74 -12.66
C ILE A 61 2.57 -13.85 -11.61
N LYS A 62 1.97 -15.04 -11.44
CA LYS A 62 0.94 -15.26 -10.41
C LYS A 62 1.47 -15.08 -8.99
N ASP A 63 2.69 -15.53 -8.72
CA ASP A 63 3.31 -15.33 -7.41
C ASP A 63 3.61 -13.84 -7.15
N PHE A 64 4.09 -13.10 -8.15
CA PHE A 64 4.27 -11.65 -8.06
C PHE A 64 2.95 -10.90 -7.85
N GLU A 65 1.87 -11.31 -8.50
CA GLU A 65 0.54 -10.72 -8.27
C GLU A 65 0.12 -10.86 -6.79
N LYS A 66 0.37 -12.02 -6.18
CA LYS A 66 0.09 -12.25 -4.76
C LYS A 66 0.98 -11.37 -3.86
N ILE A 67 2.28 -11.31 -4.16
CA ILE A 67 3.25 -10.48 -3.43
C ILE A 67 2.82 -9.01 -3.54
N PHE A 68 2.58 -8.52 -4.75
CA PHE A 68 2.15 -7.15 -4.99
C PHE A 68 0.86 -6.82 -4.24
N SER A 69 -0.15 -7.71 -4.28
CA SER A 69 -1.42 -7.53 -3.56
C SER A 69 -1.26 -7.51 -2.03
N ARG A 70 -0.23 -8.13 -1.50
CA ARG A 70 0.04 -8.18 -0.05
C ARG A 70 0.77 -6.95 0.46
N TYR A 71 1.75 -6.45 -0.30
CA TYR A 71 2.71 -5.44 0.14
C TYR A 71 2.48 -4.06 -0.47
N ALA A 72 1.76 -3.95 -1.60
CA ALA A 72 1.44 -2.68 -2.25
C ALA A 72 0.06 -2.14 -1.83
N ASP A 73 -0.05 -0.83 -1.74
CA ASP A 73 -1.33 -0.13 -1.70
C ASP A 73 -1.93 -0.04 -3.10
N VAL A 74 -2.42 -1.18 -3.60
CA VAL A 74 -2.93 -1.29 -4.97
C VAL A 74 -4.08 -0.32 -5.23
N ASN A 75 -4.95 -0.10 -4.23
CA ASN A 75 -6.06 0.83 -4.37
C ASN A 75 -5.57 2.27 -4.57
N PHE A 76 -4.65 2.71 -3.71
CA PHE A 76 -4.07 4.04 -3.83
C PHE A 76 -3.32 4.21 -5.16
N ILE A 77 -2.49 3.24 -5.55
CA ILE A 77 -1.73 3.27 -6.81
C ILE A 77 -2.71 3.38 -7.99
N ALA A 78 -3.67 2.47 -8.11
CA ALA A 78 -4.63 2.44 -9.21
C ALA A 78 -5.44 3.74 -9.29
N LEU A 79 -6.03 4.19 -8.19
CA LEU A 79 -6.83 5.42 -8.19
C LEU A 79 -6.00 6.67 -8.47
N SER A 80 -4.72 6.68 -8.05
CA SER A 80 -3.79 7.77 -8.36
C SER A 80 -3.48 7.88 -9.85
N THR A 81 -3.49 6.76 -10.60
CA THR A 81 -3.24 6.77 -12.05
C THR A 81 -4.41 7.34 -12.85
N LEU A 82 -5.65 7.25 -12.36
CA LEU A 82 -6.81 7.88 -12.99
C LEU A 82 -6.82 9.41 -12.80
N GLY A 83 -6.12 9.92 -11.79
CA GLY A 83 -6.10 11.35 -11.48
C GLY A 83 -7.51 11.95 -11.29
N PRO A 84 -7.83 13.10 -11.92
CA PRO A 84 -9.16 13.73 -11.78
C PRO A 84 -10.32 12.87 -12.29
N ALA A 85 -10.12 12.02 -13.29
CA ALA A 85 -11.16 11.18 -13.89
C ALA A 85 -11.74 10.17 -12.87
N GLY A 86 -10.95 9.74 -11.90
CA GLY A 86 -11.42 8.86 -10.82
C GLY A 86 -12.35 9.55 -9.81
N ARG A 87 -12.36 10.90 -9.78
CA ARG A 87 -13.21 11.65 -8.86
C ARG A 87 -14.65 11.63 -9.36
N GLY A 88 -15.56 11.15 -8.54
CA GLY A 88 -16.99 11.09 -8.91
C GLY A 88 -17.37 9.88 -9.76
N ALA A 89 -16.45 9.02 -10.16
CA ALA A 89 -16.78 7.80 -10.85
C ALA A 89 -17.52 6.81 -9.91
N ASN A 90 -18.36 5.97 -10.48
CA ASN A 90 -19.14 4.97 -9.75
C ASN A 90 -18.20 3.99 -9.03
N LYS A 91 -18.48 3.67 -7.76
CA LYS A 91 -17.65 2.78 -6.93
C LYS A 91 -17.46 1.38 -7.54
N ALA A 92 -18.51 0.84 -8.20
CA ALA A 92 -18.40 -0.47 -8.86
C ALA A 92 -17.42 -0.42 -10.04
N VAL A 93 -17.49 0.65 -10.86
CA VAL A 93 -16.56 0.89 -11.97
C VAL A 93 -15.12 1.04 -11.46
N LEU A 94 -14.91 1.78 -10.36
CA LEU A 94 -13.59 1.93 -9.75
C LEU A 94 -13.06 0.59 -9.20
N GLY A 95 -13.91 -0.23 -8.56
CA GLY A 95 -13.53 -1.56 -8.08
C GLY A 95 -13.10 -2.50 -9.20
N ASP A 96 -13.81 -2.46 -10.32
CA ASP A 96 -13.51 -3.23 -11.53
C ASP A 96 -12.17 -2.77 -12.17
N TYR A 97 -11.98 -1.45 -12.23
CA TYR A 97 -10.72 -0.86 -12.69
C TYR A 97 -9.53 -1.28 -11.81
N VAL A 98 -9.64 -1.18 -10.48
CA VAL A 98 -8.56 -1.58 -9.54
C VAL A 98 -8.19 -3.06 -9.74
N THR A 99 -9.19 -3.92 -9.96
CA THR A 99 -8.97 -5.34 -10.20
C THR A 99 -8.23 -5.57 -11.52
N ALA A 100 -8.66 -4.91 -12.60
CA ALA A 100 -8.01 -4.98 -13.92
C ALA A 100 -6.58 -4.41 -13.89
N PHE A 101 -6.39 -3.28 -13.22
CA PHE A 101 -5.08 -2.61 -13.06
C PHE A 101 -4.07 -3.50 -12.32
N ARG A 102 -4.49 -4.21 -11.27
CA ARG A 102 -3.64 -5.17 -10.56
C ARG A 102 -3.09 -6.24 -11.50
N GLY A 103 -3.97 -6.86 -12.26
CA GLY A 103 -3.56 -7.88 -13.24
C GLY A 103 -2.65 -7.31 -14.34
N TYR A 104 -2.95 -6.10 -14.82
CA TYR A 104 -2.12 -5.38 -15.78
C TYR A 104 -0.70 -5.17 -15.26
N LEU A 105 -0.54 -4.60 -14.05
CA LEU A 105 0.79 -4.39 -13.46
C LEU A 105 1.55 -5.70 -13.28
N SER A 106 0.85 -6.76 -12.83
CA SER A 106 1.48 -8.06 -12.62
C SER A 106 2.01 -8.66 -13.93
N ARG A 107 1.30 -8.51 -15.04
CA ARG A 107 1.76 -8.94 -16.36
C ARG A 107 2.89 -8.05 -16.88
N LYS A 108 2.71 -6.73 -16.84
CA LYS A 108 3.69 -5.76 -17.33
C LYS A 108 5.06 -5.91 -16.67
N TYR A 109 5.06 -5.97 -15.33
CA TYR A 109 6.29 -6.09 -14.57
C TYR A 109 6.74 -7.55 -14.40
N GLY A 110 5.81 -8.49 -14.37
CA GLY A 110 6.12 -9.92 -14.28
C GLY A 110 6.99 -10.41 -15.45
N LYS A 111 6.76 -9.92 -16.65
CA LYS A 111 7.62 -10.23 -17.83
C LYS A 111 9.06 -9.77 -17.66
N ARG A 112 9.28 -8.64 -16.97
CA ARG A 112 10.62 -8.12 -16.69
C ARG A 112 11.38 -8.91 -15.63
N PHE A 113 10.68 -9.68 -14.79
CA PHE A 113 11.36 -10.49 -13.79
C PHE A 113 12.24 -11.60 -14.35
N ARG A 114 12.12 -11.95 -15.64
CA ARG A 114 13.12 -12.80 -16.31
C ARG A 114 14.52 -12.20 -16.28
N GLU A 115 14.62 -10.88 -16.39
CA GLU A 115 15.88 -10.15 -16.34
C GLU A 115 16.53 -10.27 -14.95
N PHE A 116 15.72 -10.55 -13.92
CA PHE A 116 16.17 -10.75 -12.56
C PHE A 116 16.61 -12.18 -12.23
N ILE A 117 16.40 -13.16 -13.13
CA ILE A 117 16.79 -14.55 -12.87
C ILE A 117 18.32 -14.63 -12.64
N GLY A 118 18.69 -15.11 -11.43
CA GLY A 118 20.07 -15.18 -10.96
C GLY A 118 20.63 -13.84 -10.47
N GLY A 119 19.79 -12.81 -10.36
CA GLY A 119 20.07 -11.57 -9.66
C GLY A 119 19.59 -11.61 -8.21
N THR A 120 19.83 -10.52 -7.50
CA THR A 120 19.41 -10.33 -6.10
C THR A 120 18.98 -8.87 -5.88
N ILE A 121 18.07 -8.67 -4.94
CA ILE A 121 17.75 -7.34 -4.42
C ILE A 121 18.11 -7.34 -2.94
N GLU A 122 18.77 -6.28 -2.47
CA GLU A 122 19.24 -6.13 -1.10
C GLU A 122 18.80 -4.78 -0.54
N VAL A 123 18.14 -4.78 0.62
CA VAL A 123 17.76 -3.54 1.32
C VAL A 123 18.97 -2.95 2.02
N THR A 124 19.26 -1.68 1.71
CA THR A 124 20.46 -1.00 2.21
C THR A 124 20.17 0.03 3.29
N ASN A 125 19.08 0.80 3.17
CA ASN A 125 18.76 1.90 4.08
C ASN A 125 17.25 2.12 4.21
N ALA A 126 16.84 2.80 5.29
CA ALA A 126 15.49 3.32 5.48
C ALA A 126 15.53 4.66 6.20
N LYS A 127 14.68 5.61 5.78
CA LYS A 127 14.61 6.95 6.37
C LYS A 127 13.20 7.54 6.30
N PRO A 128 12.80 8.41 7.25
CA PRO A 128 11.56 9.16 7.13
C PRO A 128 11.69 10.27 6.07
N VAL A 129 10.60 10.50 5.31
CA VAL A 129 10.50 11.58 4.31
C VAL A 129 9.15 12.25 4.46
N LYS A 130 9.08 13.38 5.17
CA LYS A 130 7.83 14.12 5.43
C LYS A 130 6.70 13.22 5.95
N SER A 131 5.84 12.71 5.06
CA SER A 131 4.63 11.97 5.38
C SER A 131 4.67 10.48 5.00
N TYR A 132 5.84 9.94 4.69
CA TYR A 132 6.07 8.53 4.34
C TYR A 132 7.50 8.13 4.69
N TYR A 133 7.84 6.86 4.48
CA TYR A 133 9.20 6.34 4.65
C TYR A 133 9.75 5.92 3.29
N GLU A 134 11.02 6.22 3.04
CA GLU A 134 11.76 5.76 1.89
C GLU A 134 12.70 4.65 2.33
N VAL A 135 12.55 3.46 1.73
CA VAL A 135 13.45 2.33 1.91
C VAL A 135 14.25 2.16 0.64
N SER A 136 15.57 2.17 0.74
CA SER A 136 16.49 2.00 -0.38
C SER A 136 16.93 0.55 -0.47
N SER A 137 17.05 0.05 -1.70
CA SER A 137 17.63 -1.24 -2.01
C SER A 137 18.48 -1.14 -3.27
N VAL A 138 19.39 -2.09 -3.43
CA VAL A 138 20.24 -2.25 -4.62
C VAL A 138 19.85 -3.54 -5.31
N ALA A 139 19.52 -3.46 -6.59
CA ALA A 139 19.32 -4.61 -7.46
C ALA A 139 20.64 -4.93 -8.18
N ARG A 140 20.98 -6.22 -8.20
CA ARG A 140 22.16 -6.75 -8.89
C ARG A 140 21.69 -7.80 -9.88
N LEU A 141 21.79 -7.51 -11.17
CA LEU A 141 21.40 -8.42 -12.25
C LEU A 141 22.63 -8.96 -12.96
N ARG A 142 22.50 -10.13 -13.56
CA ARG A 142 23.58 -10.71 -14.34
C ARG A 142 23.91 -9.85 -15.56
N GLY A 143 25.16 -9.48 -15.72
CA GLY A 143 25.63 -8.72 -16.89
C GLY A 143 25.23 -7.24 -16.91
N GLN A 144 24.67 -6.73 -15.82
CA GLN A 144 24.31 -5.32 -15.68
C GLN A 144 25.00 -4.70 -14.46
N ALA A 145 25.23 -3.38 -14.51
CA ALA A 145 25.66 -2.65 -13.33
C ALA A 145 24.58 -2.69 -12.25
N PRO A 146 24.94 -2.72 -10.95
CA PRO A 146 23.96 -2.58 -9.88
C PRO A 146 23.19 -1.26 -10.00
N PHE A 147 21.91 -1.28 -9.69
CA PHE A 147 21.08 -0.08 -9.74
C PHE A 147 20.19 0.08 -8.50
N ASP A 148 19.79 1.33 -8.25
CA ASP A 148 19.01 1.70 -7.07
C ASP A 148 17.52 1.48 -7.28
N VAL A 149 16.87 0.92 -6.25
CA VAL A 149 15.41 0.83 -6.13
C VAL A 149 15.00 1.46 -4.80
N ARG A 150 14.14 2.47 -4.85
CA ARG A 150 13.60 3.14 -3.67
C ARG A 150 12.11 2.87 -3.55
N TRP A 151 11.69 2.44 -2.37
CA TRP A 151 10.32 2.08 -2.03
C TRP A 151 9.74 3.17 -1.14
N GLN A 152 8.60 3.72 -1.50
CA GLN A 152 7.89 4.68 -0.67
C GLN A 152 6.77 3.96 0.09
N VAL A 153 6.87 3.96 1.42
CA VAL A 153 6.02 3.20 2.34
C VAL A 153 5.21 4.14 3.20
N SER A 154 3.93 3.83 3.38
CA SER A 154 3.00 4.62 4.21
C SER A 154 2.00 3.71 4.92
N ASP A 155 1.42 4.20 6.01
CA ASP A 155 0.33 3.59 6.78
C ASP A 155 -1.04 4.28 6.56
N LYS A 156 -1.12 5.26 5.65
CA LYS A 156 -2.31 6.11 5.45
C LYS A 156 -3.57 5.35 5.05
N SER A 157 -3.43 4.17 4.46
CA SER A 157 -4.55 3.29 4.13
C SER A 157 -4.96 2.35 5.27
N GLY A 158 -4.44 2.56 6.49
CA GLY A 158 -4.68 1.73 7.68
C GLY A 158 -3.81 0.47 7.75
N ARG A 159 -2.88 0.31 6.83
CA ARG A 159 -1.89 -0.78 6.77
C ARG A 159 -0.54 -0.24 6.31
N ASN A 160 0.53 -0.85 6.79
CA ASN A 160 1.88 -0.55 6.30
C ASN A 160 2.03 -1.16 4.89
N LEU A 161 2.05 -0.32 3.86
CA LEU A 161 2.14 -0.73 2.45
C LEU A 161 3.07 0.20 1.69
N PHE A 162 3.76 -0.33 0.66
CA PHE A 162 4.40 0.57 -0.28
C PHE A 162 3.37 1.10 -1.31
N PHE A 163 3.54 2.34 -1.73
CA PHE A 163 2.62 2.98 -2.67
C PHE A 163 3.33 3.52 -3.92
N ASN A 164 4.66 3.48 -3.96
CA ASN A 164 5.43 3.90 -5.13
C ASN A 164 6.82 3.24 -5.12
N LEU A 165 7.40 3.15 -6.30
CA LEU A 165 8.76 2.70 -6.59
C LEU A 165 9.47 3.75 -7.42
N ILE A 166 10.74 3.96 -7.12
CA ILE A 166 11.64 4.77 -7.96
C ILE A 166 12.80 3.85 -8.34
N ILE A 167 12.94 3.58 -9.62
CA ILE A 167 13.96 2.67 -10.18
C ILE A 167 14.88 3.52 -11.04
N GLU A 168 16.17 3.57 -10.72
CA GLU A 168 17.16 4.40 -11.41
C GLU A 168 16.69 5.87 -11.62
N GLY A 169 16.03 6.44 -10.61
CA GLY A 169 15.48 7.78 -10.67
C GLY A 169 14.11 7.91 -11.36
N VAL A 170 13.64 6.89 -12.06
CA VAL A 170 12.32 6.89 -12.70
C VAL A 170 11.23 6.62 -11.67
N ASN A 171 10.31 7.55 -11.51
CA ASN A 171 9.14 7.40 -10.63
C ASN A 171 8.06 6.56 -11.33
N MET A 172 7.88 5.32 -10.85
CA MET A 172 6.97 4.36 -11.50
C MET A 172 5.51 4.77 -11.40
N LEU A 173 5.07 5.38 -10.29
CA LEU A 173 3.69 5.87 -10.17
C LEU A 173 3.40 6.98 -11.19
N SER A 174 4.36 7.88 -11.42
CA SER A 174 4.23 8.93 -12.44
C SER A 174 4.21 8.35 -13.85
N ALA A 175 5.07 7.37 -14.13
CA ALA A 175 5.10 6.69 -15.42
C ALA A 175 3.77 5.97 -15.70
N GLU A 176 3.26 5.22 -14.73
CA GLU A 176 1.95 4.55 -14.86
C GLU A 176 0.81 5.54 -15.03
N ARG A 177 0.84 6.67 -14.30
CA ARG A 177 -0.18 7.72 -14.47
C ARG A 177 -0.20 8.28 -15.90
N THR A 178 0.94 8.50 -16.50
CA THR A 178 1.05 8.99 -17.87
C THR A 178 0.50 7.94 -18.86
N GLU A 179 0.86 6.68 -18.70
CA GLU A 179 0.42 5.60 -19.59
C GLU A 179 -1.09 5.34 -19.48
N ILE A 180 -1.59 5.20 -18.25
CA ILE A 180 -3.03 5.00 -17.99
C ILE A 180 -3.84 6.22 -18.47
N GLY A 181 -3.34 7.44 -18.27
CA GLY A 181 -3.95 8.65 -18.80
C GLY A 181 -4.11 8.60 -20.32
N ALA A 182 -3.05 8.26 -21.04
CA ALA A 182 -3.09 8.12 -22.49
C ALA A 182 -4.05 6.99 -22.96
N MET A 183 -4.14 5.88 -22.21
CA MET A 183 -5.10 4.81 -22.50
C MET A 183 -6.55 5.28 -22.26
N LEU A 184 -6.79 6.02 -21.17
CA LEU A 184 -8.10 6.56 -20.83
C LEU A 184 -8.58 7.60 -21.85
N ASP A 185 -7.68 8.47 -22.31
CA ASP A 185 -7.97 9.48 -23.35
C ASP A 185 -8.40 8.82 -24.66
N LYS A 186 -7.77 7.71 -25.07
CA LYS A 186 -8.18 6.91 -26.24
C LYS A 186 -9.58 6.32 -26.09
N ARG A 187 -10.10 6.21 -24.87
CA ARG A 187 -11.46 5.74 -24.56
C ARG A 187 -12.43 6.89 -24.22
N GLY A 188 -12.04 8.15 -24.51
CA GLY A 188 -12.86 9.31 -24.23
C GLY A 188 -13.22 9.49 -22.75
N GLY A 189 -12.36 9.02 -21.85
CA GLY A 189 -12.60 9.07 -20.40
C GLY A 189 -13.45 7.92 -19.83
N ASP A 190 -13.83 6.92 -20.64
CA ASP A 190 -14.60 5.75 -20.18
C ASP A 190 -13.70 4.78 -19.39
N ILE A 191 -13.79 4.85 -18.04
CA ILE A 191 -13.03 4.01 -17.12
C ILE A 191 -13.41 2.52 -17.26
N ALA A 192 -14.67 2.21 -17.58
CA ALA A 192 -15.10 0.82 -17.76
C ALA A 192 -14.49 0.21 -19.04
N ALA A 193 -14.39 0.99 -20.12
CA ALA A 193 -13.68 0.58 -21.32
C ALA A 193 -12.18 0.39 -21.06
N LEU A 194 -11.54 1.33 -20.34
CA LEU A 194 -10.15 1.20 -19.90
C LEU A 194 -9.94 -0.09 -19.07
N ALA A 195 -10.82 -0.38 -18.12
CA ALA A 195 -10.72 -1.60 -17.32
C ALA A 195 -10.78 -2.88 -18.18
N ARG A 196 -11.59 -2.89 -19.24
CA ARG A 196 -11.62 -4.01 -20.21
C ARG A 196 -10.29 -4.15 -20.94
N ASP A 197 -9.72 -3.05 -21.43
CA ASP A 197 -8.42 -3.06 -22.11
C ASP A 197 -7.29 -3.58 -21.20
N LEU A 198 -7.28 -3.13 -19.94
CA LEU A 198 -6.25 -3.53 -18.97
C LEU A 198 -6.27 -5.04 -18.66
N ARG A 199 -7.39 -5.75 -18.90
CA ARG A 199 -7.43 -7.21 -18.67
C ARG A 199 -6.55 -8.00 -19.65
N SER A 200 -6.30 -7.44 -20.84
CA SER A 200 -5.45 -8.07 -21.86
C SER A 200 -4.10 -7.37 -22.07
N ALA A 201 -3.97 -6.13 -21.60
CA ALA A 201 -2.73 -5.37 -21.65
C ALA A 201 -1.69 -5.85 -20.63
N GLY A 202 -0.41 -5.53 -20.84
CA GLY A 202 0.71 -5.83 -19.93
C GLY A 202 1.56 -7.01 -20.35
#